data_4ca89c9738928ea3225a6fe18d1874b3
#
_entry.id   4ca89c9738928ea3225a6fe18d1874b3
#
_cell.length_a   1.000
_cell.length_b   1.000
_cell.length_c   1.000
_cell.angle_alpha   90.00
_cell.angle_beta   90.00
_cell.angle_gamma   90.00
#
_symmetry.space_group_name_H-M   'P 1'
#
loop_
_entity.id
_entity.type
_entity.pdbx_description
1 polymer ?
#
loop_
_entity_poly.entity_id
_entity_poly.type
_entity_poly.pdbx_seq_one_letter_code
_entity_poly.pdbx_strand_id
1 'polypeptide(L)'
;MEKDKILVAGATGYLGKYITRELLSEGFKTKIIVRNPNKIEFGDDNLIIEKAEVTRPETLKDICKDVRVVISTVGITRQKDGLTYMDVDYRANANLIDEAKKNGVEKFIYVSVLNGEKLRHLKICEAKEKLGDYLKSSGLDYCIVRPSGFFSDMGDFLKMAEGGRVYLFGDGKFKINPIHGEDLAKAVVETIHNDKKEIDIGGCRVFSHNDIAELALNAYSKPVKIVHLPDWIRKFILWFLRKFTNSKFYGPLEFFMTAMAMDMQATPYGKHKLEDYFKNQVNNARKLPRSENECMNK
;
A
#
# COMPACT_ATOMS: atom_id res chain seq x y z
N MET A 1 -28.58 -3.36 -19.26
CA MET A 1 -28.42 -2.52 -18.06
C MET A 1 -27.06 -1.88 -18.12
N GLU A 2 -27.02 -0.58 -17.93
CA GLU A 2 -25.77 0.17 -17.93
C GLU A 2 -24.90 -0.28 -16.75
N LYS A 3 -23.62 -0.62 -17.02
CA LYS A 3 -22.66 -0.98 -15.98
C LYS A 3 -22.18 0.30 -15.33
N ASP A 4 -22.67 0.60 -14.14
CA ASP A 4 -22.40 1.86 -13.44
C ASP A 4 -21.64 1.69 -12.10
N LYS A 5 -21.37 0.43 -11.69
CA LYS A 5 -20.77 0.12 -10.41
C LYS A 5 -19.24 0.03 -10.49
N ILE A 6 -18.57 0.51 -9.45
CA ILE A 6 -17.14 0.34 -9.26
C ILE A 6 -16.91 -0.65 -8.11
N LEU A 7 -16.13 -1.69 -8.37
CA LEU A 7 -15.80 -2.71 -7.38
C LEU A 7 -14.44 -2.40 -6.74
N VAL A 8 -14.39 -2.35 -5.41
CA VAL A 8 -13.13 -2.20 -4.65
C VAL A 8 -12.81 -3.49 -3.91
N ALA A 9 -11.69 -4.13 -4.29
CA ALA A 9 -11.11 -5.23 -3.56
C ALA A 9 -10.00 -4.73 -2.62
N GLY A 10 -10.02 -5.18 -1.36
CA GLY A 10 -9.12 -4.68 -0.32
C GLY A 10 -9.64 -3.45 0.43
N ALA A 11 -10.95 -3.17 0.38
CA ALA A 11 -11.62 -2.01 0.96
C ALA A 11 -11.39 -1.82 2.48
N THR A 12 -11.06 -2.87 3.22
CA THR A 12 -10.74 -2.79 4.67
C THR A 12 -9.27 -2.44 4.96
N GLY A 13 -8.42 -2.43 3.94
CA GLY A 13 -7.00 -2.05 4.04
C GLY A 13 -6.82 -0.52 4.15
N TYR A 14 -5.57 -0.10 4.43
CA TYR A 14 -5.23 1.32 4.56
C TYR A 14 -5.71 2.14 3.37
N LEU A 15 -5.23 1.83 2.16
CA LEU A 15 -5.60 2.58 0.95
C LEU A 15 -7.05 2.32 0.52
N GLY A 16 -7.52 1.07 0.62
CA GLY A 16 -8.87 0.71 0.19
C GLY A 16 -9.97 1.48 0.90
N LYS A 17 -9.79 1.83 2.18
CA LYS A 17 -10.72 2.70 2.93
C LYS A 17 -10.80 4.11 2.32
N TYR A 18 -9.65 4.70 1.94
CA TYR A 18 -9.63 6.03 1.31
C TYR A 18 -10.24 5.99 -0.09
N ILE A 19 -9.93 4.98 -0.90
CA ILE A 19 -10.52 4.82 -2.24
C ILE A 19 -12.04 4.67 -2.15
N THR A 20 -12.54 3.84 -1.23
CA THR A 20 -13.99 3.66 -1.05
C THR A 20 -14.67 4.98 -0.67
N ARG A 21 -14.09 5.75 0.25
CA ARG A 21 -14.63 7.05 0.64
C ARG A 21 -14.59 8.08 -0.50
N GLU A 22 -13.52 8.10 -1.26
CA GLU A 22 -13.39 9.01 -2.41
C GLU A 22 -14.44 8.70 -3.48
N LEU A 23 -14.62 7.42 -3.83
CA LEU A 23 -15.67 7.01 -4.77
C LEU A 23 -17.07 7.41 -4.32
N LEU A 24 -17.40 7.19 -3.06
CA LEU A 24 -18.68 7.58 -2.48
C LEU A 24 -18.87 9.09 -2.47
N SER A 25 -17.81 9.86 -2.14
CA SER A 25 -17.86 11.33 -2.15
C SER A 25 -18.08 11.92 -3.55
N GLU A 26 -17.63 11.22 -4.59
CA GLU A 26 -17.89 11.57 -5.99
C GLU A 26 -19.23 11.00 -6.54
N GLY A 27 -20.02 10.31 -5.68
CA GLY A 27 -21.34 9.81 -6.02
C GLY A 27 -21.35 8.49 -6.79
N PHE A 28 -20.22 7.78 -6.88
CA PHE A 28 -20.19 6.48 -7.55
C PHE A 28 -20.92 5.39 -6.76
N LYS A 29 -21.70 4.55 -7.46
CA LYS A 29 -22.18 3.29 -6.89
C LYS A 29 -20.99 2.36 -6.64
N THR A 30 -20.64 2.17 -5.39
CA THR A 30 -19.43 1.49 -4.97
C THR A 30 -19.75 0.14 -4.33
N LYS A 31 -19.29 -0.94 -4.96
CA LYS A 31 -19.33 -2.29 -4.41
C LYS A 31 -17.99 -2.60 -3.74
N ILE A 32 -18.00 -3.10 -2.52
CA ILE A 32 -16.79 -3.52 -1.82
C ILE A 32 -16.84 -5.01 -1.50
N ILE A 33 -15.68 -5.67 -1.63
CA ILE A 33 -15.51 -7.07 -1.22
C ILE A 33 -14.86 -7.10 0.17
N VAL A 34 -15.50 -7.79 1.11
CA VAL A 34 -14.99 -7.94 2.47
C VAL A 34 -15.18 -9.36 2.99
N ARG A 35 -14.20 -9.87 3.75
CA ARG A 35 -14.30 -11.17 4.44
C ARG A 35 -15.28 -11.13 5.61
N ASN A 36 -15.32 -10.00 6.30
CA ASN A 36 -16.21 -9.77 7.44
C ASN A 36 -16.89 -8.40 7.31
N PRO A 37 -18.19 -8.35 6.93
CA PRO A 37 -18.96 -7.12 6.79
C PRO A 37 -19.03 -6.27 8.07
N ASN A 38 -18.99 -6.89 9.24
CA ASN A 38 -19.07 -6.19 10.54
C ASN A 38 -17.86 -5.28 10.84
N LYS A 39 -16.80 -5.33 10.01
CA LYS A 39 -15.63 -4.43 10.10
C LYS A 39 -15.80 -3.11 9.33
N ILE A 40 -16.92 -2.93 8.65
CA ILE A 40 -17.21 -1.69 7.96
C ILE A 40 -17.92 -0.73 8.91
N GLU A 41 -17.28 0.38 9.19
CA GLU A 41 -17.68 1.38 10.19
C GLU A 41 -18.43 2.58 9.58
N PHE A 42 -18.70 2.54 8.28
CA PHE A 42 -19.38 3.62 7.55
C PHE A 42 -20.45 3.04 6.63
N GLY A 43 -21.52 3.78 6.46
CA GLY A 43 -22.59 3.47 5.53
C GLY A 43 -22.85 4.63 4.58
N ASP A 44 -23.35 4.32 3.39
CA ASP A 44 -23.74 5.27 2.36
C ASP A 44 -24.79 4.57 1.47
N ASP A 45 -25.76 5.31 0.92
CA ASP A 45 -26.81 4.75 0.05
C ASP A 45 -26.24 4.16 -1.25
N ASN A 46 -25.07 4.65 -1.69
CA ASN A 46 -24.35 4.15 -2.85
C ASN A 46 -23.37 2.99 -2.52
N LEU A 47 -23.28 2.56 -1.25
CA LEU A 47 -22.37 1.49 -0.84
C LEU A 47 -23.06 0.13 -0.84
N ILE A 48 -22.49 -0.81 -1.60
CA ILE A 48 -22.90 -2.21 -1.64
C ILE A 48 -21.79 -3.05 -1.00
N ILE A 49 -22.12 -3.79 0.04
CA ILE A 49 -21.17 -4.64 0.77
C ILE A 49 -21.41 -6.10 0.39
N GLU A 50 -20.41 -6.73 -0.22
CA GLU A 50 -20.45 -8.14 -0.63
C GLU A 50 -19.48 -8.96 0.21
N LYS A 51 -19.97 -10.06 0.78
CA LYS A 51 -19.11 -10.99 1.52
C LYS A 51 -18.45 -11.97 0.56
N ALA A 52 -17.15 -11.79 0.31
CA ALA A 52 -16.35 -12.71 -0.48
C ALA A 52 -14.89 -12.70 -0.03
N GLU A 53 -14.14 -13.71 -0.41
CA GLU A 53 -12.73 -13.88 -0.12
C GLU A 53 -11.94 -14.10 -1.40
N VAL A 54 -11.13 -13.12 -1.79
CA VAL A 54 -10.41 -13.11 -3.09
C VAL A 54 -9.45 -14.30 -3.27
N THR A 55 -9.01 -14.93 -2.17
CA THR A 55 -8.19 -16.15 -2.21
C THR A 55 -9.00 -17.42 -2.48
N ARG A 56 -10.34 -17.33 -2.49
CA ARG A 56 -11.28 -18.42 -2.73
C ARG A 56 -12.14 -18.13 -3.96
N PRO A 57 -11.74 -18.65 -5.16
CA PRO A 57 -12.42 -18.34 -6.42
C PRO A 57 -13.92 -18.61 -6.41
N GLU A 58 -14.37 -19.64 -5.68
CA GLU A 58 -15.78 -20.02 -5.58
C GLU A 58 -16.65 -18.92 -4.94
N THR A 59 -16.05 -18.05 -4.11
CA THR A 59 -16.75 -16.92 -3.48
C THR A 59 -16.85 -15.70 -4.39
N LEU A 60 -16.11 -15.68 -5.51
CA LEU A 60 -16.08 -14.56 -6.46
C LEU A 60 -17.09 -14.70 -7.60
N LYS A 61 -17.82 -15.81 -7.68
CA LYS A 61 -18.79 -16.03 -8.74
C LYS A 61 -19.77 -14.85 -8.81
N ASP A 62 -19.93 -14.28 -9.99
CA ASP A 62 -20.80 -13.14 -10.29
C ASP A 62 -20.50 -11.85 -9.52
N ILE A 63 -19.34 -11.77 -8.81
CA ILE A 63 -18.98 -10.59 -8.02
C ILE A 63 -18.82 -9.33 -8.88
N CYS A 64 -18.40 -9.51 -10.14
CA CYS A 64 -18.22 -8.44 -11.13
C CYS A 64 -19.47 -8.18 -11.97
N LYS A 65 -20.64 -8.77 -11.64
CA LYS A 65 -21.90 -8.50 -12.35
C LYS A 65 -22.29 -7.02 -12.22
N ASP A 66 -22.62 -6.38 -13.34
CA ASP A 66 -22.94 -4.95 -13.47
C ASP A 66 -21.81 -4.00 -13.00
N VAL A 67 -20.57 -4.49 -12.94
CA VAL A 67 -19.40 -3.70 -12.60
C VAL A 67 -18.74 -3.19 -13.87
N ARG A 68 -18.48 -1.88 -13.91
CA ARG A 68 -17.75 -1.22 -15.00
C ARG A 68 -16.24 -1.24 -14.76
N VAL A 69 -15.83 -0.91 -13.55
CA VAL A 69 -14.40 -0.79 -13.18
C VAL A 69 -14.13 -1.60 -11.91
N VAL A 70 -13.02 -2.32 -11.89
CA VAL A 70 -12.48 -2.98 -10.70
C VAL A 70 -11.24 -2.25 -10.23
N ILE A 71 -11.17 -1.92 -8.94
CA ILE A 71 -10.00 -1.36 -8.30
C ILE A 71 -9.50 -2.35 -7.26
N SER A 72 -8.26 -2.87 -7.43
CA SER A 72 -7.67 -3.78 -6.47
C SER A 72 -6.49 -3.15 -5.73
N THR A 73 -6.61 -3.14 -4.40
CA THR A 73 -5.54 -2.84 -3.44
C THR A 73 -5.16 -4.08 -2.64
N VAL A 74 -5.54 -5.27 -3.14
CA VAL A 74 -5.26 -6.54 -2.46
C VAL A 74 -3.78 -6.86 -2.52
N GLY A 75 -3.20 -7.02 -1.35
CA GLY A 75 -1.81 -7.40 -1.14
C GLY A 75 -1.50 -7.50 0.35
N ILE A 76 -0.39 -8.14 0.67
CA ILE A 76 0.07 -8.29 2.05
C ILE A 76 1.54 -7.86 2.17
N THR A 77 1.84 -7.13 3.24
CA THR A 77 3.25 -6.90 3.63
C THR A 77 3.76 -8.05 4.49
N ARG A 78 2.94 -8.58 5.38
CA ARG A 78 3.28 -9.69 6.28
C ARG A 78 2.45 -10.93 5.93
N GLN A 79 3.11 -12.06 5.77
CA GLN A 79 2.47 -13.35 5.50
C GLN A 79 1.86 -13.92 6.79
N LYS A 80 0.54 -13.83 6.90
CA LYS A 80 -0.25 -14.39 8.00
C LYS A 80 -1.10 -15.54 7.50
N ASP A 81 -1.67 -16.33 8.40
CA ASP A 81 -2.66 -17.38 8.12
C ASP A 81 -2.18 -18.45 7.10
N GLY A 82 -0.87 -18.69 7.03
CA GLY A 82 -0.29 -19.66 6.09
C GLY A 82 -0.20 -19.20 4.64
N LEU A 83 -0.76 -18.03 4.28
CA LEU A 83 -0.76 -17.48 2.94
C LEU A 83 0.58 -16.83 2.58
N THR A 84 1.00 -17.02 1.34
CA THR A 84 2.21 -16.42 0.76
C THR A 84 1.89 -15.18 -0.09
N TYR A 85 2.92 -14.42 -0.47
CA TYR A 85 2.75 -13.32 -1.45
C TYR A 85 2.16 -13.84 -2.77
N MET A 86 2.58 -15.04 -3.21
CA MET A 86 2.03 -15.64 -4.42
C MET A 86 0.55 -15.98 -4.31
N ASP A 87 0.07 -16.33 -3.11
CA ASP A 87 -1.34 -16.64 -2.90
C ASP A 87 -2.21 -15.38 -2.88
N VAL A 88 -1.73 -14.30 -2.26
CA VAL A 88 -2.53 -13.09 -2.05
C VAL A 88 -2.24 -12.02 -3.12
N ASP A 89 -0.96 -11.63 -3.33
CA ASP A 89 -0.63 -10.56 -4.26
C ASP A 89 -0.79 -10.99 -5.73
N TYR A 90 -0.57 -12.28 -6.05
CA TYR A 90 -0.75 -12.80 -7.41
C TYR A 90 -2.07 -13.54 -7.57
N ARG A 91 -2.25 -14.76 -7.01
CA ARG A 91 -3.38 -15.64 -7.33
C ARG A 91 -4.74 -15.04 -7.00
N ALA A 92 -4.88 -14.41 -5.83
CA ALA A 92 -6.14 -13.79 -5.45
C ALA A 92 -6.57 -12.68 -6.42
N ASN A 93 -5.62 -11.85 -6.86
CA ASN A 93 -5.89 -10.84 -7.88
C ASN A 93 -6.10 -11.42 -9.28
N ALA A 94 -5.40 -12.50 -9.65
CA ALA A 94 -5.63 -13.19 -10.92
C ALA A 94 -7.06 -13.77 -10.99
N ASN A 95 -7.54 -14.38 -9.90
CA ASN A 95 -8.94 -14.82 -9.80
C ASN A 95 -9.93 -13.67 -10.04
N LEU A 96 -9.65 -12.49 -9.50
CA LEU A 96 -10.49 -11.31 -9.67
C LEU A 96 -10.43 -10.77 -11.11
N ILE A 97 -9.26 -10.80 -11.75
CA ILE A 97 -9.10 -10.45 -13.17
C ILE A 97 -9.91 -11.41 -14.05
N ASP A 98 -9.85 -12.72 -13.78
CA ASP A 98 -10.61 -13.72 -14.54
C ASP A 98 -12.11 -13.51 -14.41
N GLU A 99 -12.59 -13.20 -13.22
CA GLU A 99 -14.00 -12.90 -12.98
C GLU A 99 -14.42 -11.57 -13.63
N ALA A 100 -13.55 -10.56 -13.61
CA ALA A 100 -13.76 -9.30 -14.32
C ALA A 100 -13.92 -9.51 -15.83
N LYS A 101 -13.06 -10.35 -16.44
CA LYS A 101 -13.17 -10.71 -17.87
C LYS A 101 -14.48 -11.39 -18.20
N LYS A 102 -14.91 -12.39 -17.42
CA LYS A 102 -16.16 -13.13 -17.63
C LYS A 102 -17.38 -12.21 -17.64
N ASN A 103 -17.38 -11.18 -16.80
CA ASN A 103 -18.48 -10.24 -16.66
C ASN A 103 -18.34 -9.01 -17.57
N GLY A 104 -17.30 -8.96 -18.42
CA GLY A 104 -17.03 -7.87 -19.36
C GLY A 104 -16.81 -6.53 -18.64
N VAL A 105 -16.05 -6.52 -17.57
CA VAL A 105 -15.54 -5.30 -16.92
C VAL A 105 -14.72 -4.52 -17.94
N GLU A 106 -14.90 -3.19 -17.98
CA GLU A 106 -14.23 -2.34 -18.95
C GLU A 106 -12.78 -2.07 -18.55
N LYS A 107 -12.51 -1.80 -17.27
CA LYS A 107 -11.18 -1.43 -16.79
C LYS A 107 -10.82 -2.06 -15.45
N PHE A 108 -9.56 -2.49 -15.32
CA PHE A 108 -9.01 -3.00 -14.08
C PHE A 108 -7.86 -2.11 -13.59
N ILE A 109 -8.01 -1.51 -12.41
CA ILE A 109 -7.00 -0.65 -11.79
C ILE A 109 -6.32 -1.45 -10.67
N TYR A 110 -5.00 -1.58 -10.74
CA TYR A 110 -4.20 -2.34 -9.78
C TYR A 110 -3.17 -1.46 -9.09
N VAL A 111 -3.13 -1.51 -7.76
CA VAL A 111 -2.12 -0.79 -6.97
C VAL A 111 -0.94 -1.72 -6.67
N SER A 112 0.18 -1.45 -7.32
CA SER A 112 1.45 -2.17 -7.20
C SER A 112 2.45 -1.42 -6.31
N VAL A 113 3.73 -1.38 -6.67
CA VAL A 113 4.80 -0.70 -5.94
C VAL A 113 5.79 -0.08 -6.91
N LEU A 114 6.33 1.08 -6.58
CA LEU A 114 7.37 1.75 -7.37
C LEU A 114 8.62 0.86 -7.48
N ASN A 115 9.28 0.89 -8.63
CA ASN A 115 10.48 0.10 -8.93
C ASN A 115 10.30 -1.43 -8.79
N GLY A 116 9.06 -1.95 -8.79
CA GLY A 116 8.78 -3.38 -8.68
C GLY A 116 9.58 -4.22 -9.66
N GLU A 117 9.71 -3.79 -10.92
CA GLU A 117 10.50 -4.44 -11.96
C GLU A 117 11.99 -4.63 -11.57
N LYS A 118 12.61 -3.58 -11.02
CA LYS A 118 14.01 -3.63 -10.55
C LYS A 118 14.16 -4.54 -9.33
N LEU A 119 13.08 -4.74 -8.61
CA LEU A 119 13.03 -5.48 -7.34
C LEU A 119 12.37 -6.86 -7.49
N ARG A 120 12.19 -7.40 -8.70
CA ARG A 120 11.59 -8.73 -8.95
C ARG A 120 12.29 -9.88 -8.21
N HIS A 121 13.54 -9.72 -7.80
CA HIS A 121 14.25 -10.70 -7.00
C HIS A 121 13.72 -10.81 -5.55
N LEU A 122 12.95 -9.83 -5.09
CA LEU A 122 12.25 -9.84 -3.80
C LEU A 122 10.89 -10.53 -3.94
N LYS A 123 10.57 -11.46 -3.05
CA LYS A 123 9.35 -12.28 -3.13
C LYS A 123 8.04 -11.49 -3.23
N ILE A 124 7.94 -10.36 -2.54
CA ILE A 124 6.77 -9.48 -2.63
C ILE A 124 6.66 -8.81 -4.00
N CYS A 125 7.78 -8.32 -4.56
CA CYS A 125 7.81 -7.68 -5.88
C CYS A 125 7.63 -8.71 -7.00
N GLU A 126 8.20 -9.92 -6.87
CA GLU A 126 7.99 -11.03 -7.79
C GLU A 126 6.49 -11.30 -7.99
N ALA A 127 5.74 -11.43 -6.89
CA ALA A 127 4.30 -11.69 -6.96
C ALA A 127 3.51 -10.53 -7.58
N LYS A 128 3.85 -9.29 -7.20
CA LYS A 128 3.19 -8.08 -7.72
C LYS A 128 3.44 -7.87 -9.20
N GLU A 129 4.67 -8.01 -9.65
CA GLU A 129 5.02 -7.82 -11.07
C GLU A 129 4.50 -8.98 -11.93
N LYS A 130 4.46 -10.20 -11.40
CA LYS A 130 3.80 -11.32 -12.09
C LYS A 130 2.30 -11.04 -12.30
N LEU A 131 1.64 -10.39 -11.34
CA LEU A 131 0.27 -9.94 -11.54
C LEU A 131 0.17 -8.84 -12.58
N GLY A 132 1.10 -7.87 -12.57
CA GLY A 132 1.18 -6.83 -13.59
C GLY A 132 1.28 -7.42 -14.99
N ASP A 133 2.15 -8.42 -15.19
CA ASP A 133 2.30 -9.14 -16.47
C ASP A 133 1.00 -9.86 -16.86
N TYR A 134 0.35 -10.52 -15.90
CA TYR A 134 -0.93 -11.19 -16.13
C TYR A 134 -2.03 -10.22 -16.55
N LEU A 135 -2.13 -9.07 -15.87
CA LEU A 135 -3.11 -8.03 -16.18
C LEU A 135 -2.86 -7.45 -17.58
N LYS A 136 -1.61 -7.14 -17.93
CA LYS A 136 -1.23 -6.65 -19.27
C LYS A 136 -1.62 -7.63 -20.39
N SER A 137 -1.54 -8.93 -20.14
CA SER A 137 -1.91 -9.98 -21.10
C SER A 137 -3.39 -10.36 -21.07
N SER A 138 -4.18 -9.82 -20.16
CA SER A 138 -5.57 -10.24 -19.91
C SER A 138 -6.56 -9.85 -21.02
N GLY A 139 -6.27 -8.80 -21.78
CA GLY A 139 -7.17 -8.19 -22.75
C GLY A 139 -8.14 -7.15 -22.16
N LEU A 140 -8.13 -6.92 -20.84
CA LEU A 140 -8.86 -5.82 -20.22
C LEU A 140 -8.13 -4.49 -20.46
N ASP A 141 -8.87 -3.39 -20.48
CA ASP A 141 -8.24 -2.09 -20.23
C ASP A 141 -7.73 -2.05 -18.77
N TYR A 142 -6.59 -1.40 -18.55
CA TYR A 142 -5.97 -1.42 -17.23
C TYR A 142 -5.23 -0.13 -16.89
N CYS A 143 -5.04 0.09 -15.58
CA CYS A 143 -4.07 1.02 -15.07
C CYS A 143 -3.32 0.39 -13.89
N ILE A 144 -1.99 0.35 -13.95
CA ILE A 144 -1.12 -0.07 -12.84
C ILE A 144 -0.59 1.18 -12.14
N VAL A 145 -0.99 1.38 -10.90
CA VAL A 145 -0.57 2.52 -10.07
C VAL A 145 0.57 2.07 -9.16
N ARG A 146 1.73 2.73 -9.22
CA ARG A 146 2.92 2.42 -8.43
C ARG A 146 3.27 3.56 -7.47
N PRO A 147 2.76 3.52 -6.23
CA PRO A 147 3.13 4.51 -5.22
C PRO A 147 4.59 4.34 -4.76
N SER A 148 5.24 5.46 -4.45
CA SER A 148 6.62 5.50 -3.93
C SER A 148 6.74 5.01 -2.48
N GLY A 149 5.65 4.98 -1.73
CA GLY A 149 5.53 4.59 -0.32
C GLY A 149 4.43 5.41 0.34
N PHE A 150 3.93 4.93 1.46
CA PHE A 150 2.85 5.62 2.18
C PHE A 150 3.39 6.42 3.38
N PHE A 151 2.66 7.45 3.79
CA PHE A 151 2.95 8.12 5.07
C PHE A 151 2.94 7.16 6.25
N SER A 152 2.06 6.15 6.23
CA SER A 152 2.00 5.11 7.27
C SER A 152 3.28 4.28 7.36
N ASP A 153 4.00 4.08 6.25
CA ASP A 153 5.26 3.32 6.23
C ASP A 153 6.40 4.09 6.92
N MET A 154 6.24 5.42 7.04
CA MET A 154 7.21 6.28 7.75
C MET A 154 7.08 6.20 9.27
N GLY A 155 6.14 5.41 9.78
CA GLY A 155 5.92 5.21 11.23
C GLY A 155 7.13 4.64 11.97
N ASP A 156 8.00 3.87 11.31
CA ASP A 156 9.23 3.37 11.93
C ASP A 156 10.22 4.50 12.27
N PHE A 157 10.25 5.58 11.49
CA PHE A 157 11.02 6.78 11.85
C PHE A 157 10.49 7.42 13.13
N LEU A 158 9.15 7.55 13.26
CA LEU A 158 8.53 8.06 14.49
C LEU A 158 8.85 7.18 15.69
N LYS A 159 8.78 5.86 15.54
CA LYS A 159 9.08 4.91 16.61
C LYS A 159 10.55 5.01 17.07
N MET A 160 11.49 5.15 16.17
CA MET A 160 12.89 5.41 16.51
C MET A 160 13.06 6.78 17.17
N ALA A 161 12.41 7.83 16.64
CA ALA A 161 12.48 9.19 17.17
C ALA A 161 11.90 9.31 18.58
N GLU A 162 10.89 8.50 18.95
CA GLU A 162 10.39 8.40 20.32
C GLU A 162 11.49 8.01 21.31
N GLY A 163 12.44 7.15 20.91
CA GLY A 163 13.66 6.81 21.66
C GLY A 163 14.72 7.93 21.65
N GLY A 164 14.52 9.02 20.89
CA GLY A 164 15.44 10.18 20.81
C GLY A 164 16.61 10.00 19.85
N ARG A 165 16.62 8.94 19.03
CA ARG A 165 17.62 8.70 17.98
C ARG A 165 16.98 7.97 16.80
N VAL A 166 17.41 8.30 15.59
CA VAL A 166 17.03 7.57 14.38
C VAL A 166 18.27 6.91 13.80
N TYR A 167 18.16 5.65 13.43
CA TYR A 167 19.24 4.85 12.86
C TYR A 167 18.98 4.66 11.36
N LEU A 168 19.94 5.00 10.53
CA LEU A 168 19.89 4.86 9.07
C LEU A 168 21.07 4.02 8.59
N PHE A 169 20.86 3.19 7.57
CA PHE A 169 21.93 2.51 6.86
C PHE A 169 22.46 3.42 5.73
N GLY A 170 23.78 3.47 5.59
CA GLY A 170 24.44 4.37 4.64
C GLY A 170 24.42 5.82 5.11
N ASP A 171 24.50 6.76 4.18
CA ASP A 171 24.59 8.21 4.46
C ASP A 171 23.21 8.91 4.56
N GLY A 172 22.13 8.18 4.38
CA GLY A 172 20.76 8.69 4.47
C GLY A 172 20.34 9.64 3.33
N LYS A 173 21.05 9.66 2.20
CA LYS A 173 20.80 10.58 1.08
C LYS A 173 19.82 10.07 0.05
N PHE A 174 19.48 8.78 0.03
CA PHE A 174 18.45 8.26 -0.88
C PHE A 174 17.14 8.99 -0.69
N LYS A 175 16.48 9.23 -1.81
CA LYS A 175 15.29 10.09 -1.88
C LYS A 175 14.01 9.28 -2.00
N ILE A 176 12.98 9.76 -1.33
CA ILE A 176 11.62 9.22 -1.38
C ILE A 176 10.62 10.38 -1.29
N ASN A 177 9.49 10.26 -1.93
CA ASN A 177 8.34 11.15 -1.72
C ASN A 177 7.10 10.34 -1.32
N PRO A 178 7.01 9.87 -0.05
CA PRO A 178 5.86 9.11 0.42
C PRO A 178 4.57 9.89 0.21
N ILE A 179 3.45 9.19 -0.04
CA ILE A 179 2.16 9.80 -0.36
C ILE A 179 1.13 9.51 0.74
N HIS A 180 0.26 10.48 1.04
CA HIS A 180 -0.88 10.28 1.93
C HIS A 180 -1.95 9.41 1.25
N GLY A 181 -2.61 8.53 2.03
CA GLY A 181 -3.62 7.61 1.49
C GLY A 181 -4.79 8.32 0.80
N GLU A 182 -5.19 9.49 1.28
CA GLU A 182 -6.25 10.30 0.67
C GLU A 182 -5.82 10.88 -0.68
N ASP A 183 -4.59 11.43 -0.79
CA ASP A 183 -4.07 11.94 -2.05
C ASP A 183 -3.92 10.81 -3.08
N LEU A 184 -3.43 9.64 -2.66
CA LEU A 184 -3.32 8.50 -3.56
C LEU A 184 -4.70 7.96 -3.99
N ALA A 185 -5.69 7.97 -3.09
CA ALA A 185 -7.04 7.57 -3.44
C ALA A 185 -7.64 8.44 -4.55
N LYS A 186 -7.48 9.76 -4.45
CA LYS A 186 -7.88 10.71 -5.52
C LYS A 186 -7.20 10.39 -6.84
N ALA A 187 -5.88 10.21 -6.83
CA ALA A 187 -5.14 9.86 -8.04
C ALA A 187 -5.61 8.52 -8.65
N VAL A 188 -5.92 7.51 -7.81
CA VAL A 188 -6.46 6.22 -8.28
C VAL A 188 -7.84 6.40 -8.90
N VAL A 189 -8.72 7.17 -8.29
CA VAL A 189 -10.09 7.43 -8.80
C VAL A 189 -10.02 8.21 -10.13
N GLU A 190 -9.14 9.21 -10.27
CA GLU A 190 -8.90 9.91 -11.53
C GLU A 190 -8.50 8.98 -12.68
N THR A 191 -7.86 7.82 -12.39
CA THR A 191 -7.49 6.87 -13.44
C THR A 191 -8.70 6.15 -14.08
N ILE A 192 -9.88 6.22 -13.48
CA ILE A 192 -11.11 5.68 -14.05
C ILE A 192 -11.41 6.32 -15.41
N HIS A 193 -11.10 7.61 -15.55
CA HIS A 193 -11.48 8.45 -16.70
C HIS A 193 -10.32 8.75 -17.66
N ASN A 194 -9.13 8.18 -17.44
CA ASN A 194 -8.00 8.42 -18.33
C ASN A 194 -7.44 7.13 -18.93
N ASP A 195 -6.66 7.25 -20.01
CA ASP A 195 -6.11 6.10 -20.77
C ASP A 195 -4.71 5.69 -20.34
N LYS A 196 -4.20 6.24 -19.21
CA LYS A 196 -2.87 5.91 -18.70
C LYS A 196 -2.83 4.44 -18.26
N LYS A 197 -1.91 3.67 -18.84
CA LYS A 197 -1.73 2.25 -18.51
C LYS A 197 -0.89 2.04 -17.24
N GLU A 198 0.06 2.92 -16.99
CA GLU A 198 0.93 2.84 -15.82
C GLU A 198 1.21 4.25 -15.30
N ILE A 199 1.20 4.42 -13.98
CA ILE A 199 1.55 5.67 -13.32
C ILE A 199 2.44 5.41 -12.12
N ASP A 200 3.58 6.09 -12.08
CA ASP A 200 4.45 6.17 -10.91
C ASP A 200 4.12 7.47 -10.16
N ILE A 201 3.74 7.35 -8.89
CA ILE A 201 3.17 8.47 -8.13
C ILE A 201 3.74 8.53 -6.71
N GLY A 202 4.04 9.73 -6.25
CA GLY A 202 4.49 10.01 -4.89
C GLY A 202 3.88 11.29 -4.33
N GLY A 203 4.13 11.56 -3.06
CA GLY A 203 3.64 12.76 -2.40
C GLY A 203 4.25 14.05 -2.96
N CYS A 204 3.65 15.19 -2.61
CA CYS A 204 3.99 16.50 -3.17
C CYS A 204 5.42 16.98 -2.86
N ARG A 205 6.11 16.38 -1.89
CA ARG A 205 7.47 16.76 -1.49
C ARG A 205 8.40 15.57 -1.45
N VAL A 206 9.61 15.77 -2.00
CA VAL A 206 10.71 14.81 -1.97
C VAL A 206 11.56 15.03 -0.73
N PHE A 207 11.92 13.96 -0.06
CA PHE A 207 12.76 13.94 1.13
C PHE A 207 13.95 13.01 0.93
N SER A 208 15.08 13.31 1.55
CA SER A 208 16.09 12.29 1.88
C SER A 208 15.65 11.54 3.16
N HIS A 209 16.24 10.38 3.42
CA HIS A 209 15.98 9.70 4.70
C HIS A 209 16.41 10.52 5.91
N ASN A 210 17.46 11.35 5.75
CA ASN A 210 17.88 12.31 6.78
C ASN A 210 16.78 13.34 7.06
N ASP A 211 16.14 13.89 6.01
CA ASP A 211 15.03 14.86 6.19
C ASP A 211 13.84 14.21 6.94
N ILE A 212 13.50 12.96 6.61
CA ILE A 212 12.41 12.24 7.31
C ILE A 212 12.79 11.98 8.78
N ALA A 213 14.04 11.60 9.04
CA ALA A 213 14.54 11.38 10.40
C ALA A 213 14.48 12.68 11.23
N GLU A 214 14.86 13.81 10.64
CA GLU A 214 14.77 15.13 11.27
C GLU A 214 13.31 15.51 11.55
N LEU A 215 12.40 15.36 10.58
CA LEU A 215 10.97 15.60 10.77
C LEU A 215 10.39 14.75 11.90
N ALA A 216 10.78 13.49 11.99
CA ALA A 216 10.30 12.58 13.04
C ALA A 216 10.79 13.01 14.44
N LEU A 217 12.06 13.39 14.58
CA LEU A 217 12.64 13.89 15.84
C LEU A 217 11.99 15.22 16.24
N ASN A 218 11.79 16.13 15.29
CA ASN A 218 11.13 17.41 15.51
C ASN A 218 9.67 17.25 15.95
N ALA A 219 8.95 16.24 15.45
CA ALA A 219 7.58 15.95 15.89
C ALA A 219 7.49 15.60 17.39
N TYR A 220 8.54 15.01 17.95
CA TYR A 220 8.67 14.74 19.39
C TYR A 220 9.35 15.90 20.16
N SER A 221 9.69 17.02 19.50
CA SER A 221 10.48 18.13 20.08
C SER A 221 11.82 17.65 20.67
N LYS A 222 12.50 16.70 20.01
CA LYS A 222 13.78 16.14 20.45
C LYS A 222 14.95 16.69 19.63
N PRO A 223 16.15 16.77 20.21
CA PRO A 223 17.35 17.12 19.44
C PRO A 223 17.58 16.17 18.28
N VAL A 224 18.03 16.69 17.13
CA VAL A 224 18.30 15.89 15.94
C VAL A 224 19.54 15.02 16.20
N LYS A 225 19.31 13.72 16.40
CA LYS A 225 20.34 12.69 16.60
C LYS A 225 20.12 11.56 15.60
N ILE A 226 20.81 11.63 14.48
CA ILE A 226 20.78 10.61 13.42
C ILE A 226 22.08 9.81 13.49
N VAL A 227 21.98 8.49 13.56
CA VAL A 227 23.12 7.58 13.61
C VAL A 227 23.20 6.83 12.29
N HIS A 228 24.28 7.05 11.55
CA HIS A 228 24.53 6.37 10.28
C HIS A 228 25.31 5.08 10.51
N LEU A 229 24.68 3.96 10.14
CA LEU A 229 25.29 2.63 10.20
C LEU A 229 25.87 2.27 8.82
N PRO A 230 27.08 1.70 8.75
CA PRO A 230 27.65 1.25 7.48
C PRO A 230 26.70 0.28 6.73
N ASP A 231 26.57 0.44 5.41
CA ASP A 231 25.63 -0.37 4.60
C ASP A 231 25.97 -1.88 4.61
N TRP A 232 27.22 -2.26 4.87
CA TRP A 232 27.60 -3.65 5.00
C TRP A 232 26.85 -4.36 6.13
N ILE A 233 26.48 -3.64 7.21
CA ILE A 233 25.69 -4.19 8.33
C ILE A 233 24.29 -4.60 7.82
N ARG A 234 23.64 -3.76 7.01
CA ARG A 234 22.35 -4.09 6.36
C ARG A 234 22.48 -5.35 5.50
N LYS A 235 23.53 -5.41 4.66
CA LYS A 235 23.77 -6.57 3.78
C LYS A 235 24.03 -7.83 4.60
N PHE A 236 24.79 -7.74 5.70
CA PHE A 236 25.04 -8.86 6.60
C PHE A 236 23.75 -9.34 7.28
N ILE A 237 22.92 -8.42 7.80
CA ILE A 237 21.62 -8.76 8.39
C ILE A 237 20.74 -9.51 7.38
N LEU A 238 20.61 -9.01 6.15
CA LEU A 238 19.81 -9.65 5.11
C LEU A 238 20.35 -11.03 4.73
N TRP A 239 21.68 -11.17 4.61
CA TRP A 239 22.30 -12.48 4.36
C TRP A 239 22.01 -13.47 5.49
N PHE A 240 22.16 -13.05 6.75
CA PHE A 240 21.88 -13.88 7.92
C PHE A 240 20.42 -14.31 7.97
N LEU A 241 19.48 -13.37 7.79
CA LEU A 241 18.05 -13.65 7.82
C LEU A 241 17.64 -14.62 6.72
N ARG A 242 18.12 -14.43 5.49
CA ARG A 242 17.84 -15.35 4.37
C ARG A 242 18.33 -16.76 4.65
N LYS A 243 19.47 -16.91 5.34
CA LYS A 243 20.10 -18.22 5.65
C LYS A 243 19.42 -18.95 6.80
N PHE A 244 18.95 -18.24 7.82
CA PHE A 244 18.49 -18.81 9.06
C PHE A 244 17.01 -18.65 9.35
N THR A 245 16.25 -17.93 8.50
CA THR A 245 14.82 -17.77 8.67
C THR A 245 14.06 -18.08 7.36
N ASN A 246 12.73 -18.17 7.45
CA ASN A 246 11.89 -18.38 6.28
C ASN A 246 11.41 -17.05 5.67
N SER A 247 10.95 -17.09 4.42
CA SER A 247 10.50 -15.90 3.67
C SER A 247 9.33 -15.16 4.32
N LYS A 248 8.56 -15.81 5.18
CA LYS A 248 7.47 -15.18 5.94
C LYS A 248 8.01 -14.14 6.93
N PHE A 249 9.17 -14.43 7.50
CA PHE A 249 9.80 -13.57 8.49
C PHE A 249 10.68 -12.51 7.81
N TYR A 250 11.59 -12.93 6.92
CA TYR A 250 12.55 -11.97 6.34
C TYR A 250 11.97 -11.13 5.20
N GLY A 251 10.94 -11.62 4.49
CA GLY A 251 10.42 -10.95 3.28
C GLY A 251 10.02 -9.49 3.49
N PRO A 252 9.22 -9.15 4.52
CA PRO A 252 8.87 -7.75 4.81
C PRO A 252 10.08 -6.87 5.09
N LEU A 253 11.01 -7.40 5.92
CA LEU A 253 12.21 -6.66 6.32
C LEU A 253 13.19 -6.49 5.16
N GLU A 254 13.33 -7.53 4.33
CA GLU A 254 14.13 -7.49 3.11
C GLU A 254 13.64 -6.42 2.14
N PHE A 255 12.33 -6.38 1.89
CA PHE A 255 11.73 -5.35 1.05
C PHE A 255 11.99 -3.95 1.60
N PHE A 256 11.66 -3.72 2.88
CA PHE A 256 11.87 -2.43 3.52
C PHE A 256 13.35 -1.98 3.47
N MET A 257 14.27 -2.84 3.93
CA MET A 257 15.71 -2.51 3.91
C MET A 257 16.27 -2.29 2.51
N THR A 258 15.73 -2.97 1.49
CA THR A 258 16.18 -2.79 0.11
C THR A 258 15.62 -1.50 -0.48
N ALA A 259 14.35 -1.19 -0.25
CA ALA A 259 13.73 0.08 -0.66
C ALA A 259 14.43 1.30 0.00
N MET A 260 14.85 1.17 1.27
CA MET A 260 15.62 2.20 1.98
C MET A 260 17.07 2.37 1.46
N ALA A 261 17.54 1.52 0.56
CA ALA A 261 18.88 1.59 -0.02
C ALA A 261 18.89 1.99 -1.51
N MET A 262 17.82 2.63 -1.97
CA MET A 262 17.68 3.14 -3.33
C MET A 262 16.72 4.34 -3.36
N ASP A 263 16.74 5.09 -4.45
CA ASP A 263 15.78 6.16 -4.67
C ASP A 263 14.38 5.59 -4.97
N MET A 264 13.41 6.04 -4.20
CA MET A 264 11.99 5.73 -4.32
C MET A 264 11.20 7.01 -4.59
N GLN A 265 11.63 7.76 -5.59
CA GLN A 265 11.05 9.03 -6.01
C GLN A 265 10.19 8.82 -7.25
N ALA A 266 8.95 9.30 -7.22
CA ALA A 266 7.99 9.24 -8.31
C ALA A 266 7.39 10.63 -8.61
N THR A 267 6.46 10.71 -9.57
CA THR A 267 5.79 11.96 -9.94
C THR A 267 5.07 12.57 -8.74
N PRO A 268 5.37 13.82 -8.36
CA PRO A 268 4.72 14.47 -7.22
C PRO A 268 3.22 14.65 -7.43
N TYR A 269 2.43 14.34 -6.39
CA TYR A 269 0.98 14.51 -6.38
C TYR A 269 0.46 14.81 -4.98
N GLY A 270 -0.71 15.49 -4.91
CA GLY A 270 -1.44 15.74 -3.67
C GLY A 270 -0.98 16.99 -2.92
N LYS A 271 -1.52 17.14 -1.71
CA LYS A 271 -1.33 18.35 -0.88
C LYS A 271 -0.94 18.07 0.56
N HIS A 272 -1.13 16.82 1.04
CA HIS A 272 -0.84 16.46 2.42
C HIS A 272 0.67 16.50 2.68
N LYS A 273 1.04 16.99 3.87
CA LYS A 273 2.43 17.14 4.30
C LYS A 273 2.79 16.09 5.33
N LEU A 274 3.96 15.46 5.18
CA LEU A 274 4.44 14.43 6.09
C LEU A 274 4.67 14.98 7.51
N GLU A 275 5.14 16.23 7.63
CA GLU A 275 5.32 16.89 8.92
C GLU A 275 4.02 17.04 9.72
N ASP A 276 2.91 17.34 9.06
CA ASP A 276 1.60 17.45 9.72
C ASP A 276 1.07 16.07 10.12
N TYR A 277 1.28 15.08 9.27
CA TYR A 277 0.97 13.69 9.59
C TYR A 277 1.74 13.22 10.83
N PHE A 278 3.04 13.45 10.92
CA PHE A 278 3.87 13.09 12.06
C PHE A 278 3.40 13.78 13.35
N LYS A 279 3.15 15.08 13.30
CA LYS A 279 2.61 15.83 14.46
C LYS A 279 1.29 15.25 14.95
N ASN A 280 0.37 14.93 14.03
CA ASN A 280 -0.92 14.34 14.35
C ASN A 280 -0.77 12.95 14.99
N GLN A 281 0.12 12.10 14.47
CA GLN A 281 0.40 10.78 15.05
C GLN A 281 0.93 10.90 16.48
N VAL A 282 1.90 11.78 16.72
CA VAL A 282 2.47 12.01 18.05
C VAL A 282 1.42 12.55 19.03
N ASN A 283 0.59 13.50 18.60
CA ASN A 283 -0.47 14.08 19.44
C ASN A 283 -1.55 13.05 19.79
N ASN A 284 -1.93 12.19 18.83
CA ASN A 284 -2.89 11.11 19.08
C ASN A 284 -2.33 10.07 20.05
N ALA A 285 -1.07 9.67 19.89
CA ALA A 285 -0.41 8.75 20.81
C ALA A 285 -0.32 9.28 22.25
N ARG A 286 -0.15 10.60 22.43
CA ARG A 286 -0.13 11.24 23.75
C ARG A 286 -1.51 11.30 24.43
N LYS A 287 -2.60 11.25 23.66
CA LYS A 287 -3.98 11.30 24.19
C LYS A 287 -4.49 9.92 24.64
N LEU A 288 -3.91 8.82 24.13
CA LEU A 288 -4.31 7.47 24.52
C LEU A 288 -3.64 7.07 25.84
N PRO A 289 -4.38 6.48 26.80
CA PRO A 289 -3.79 5.94 28.02
C PRO A 289 -2.74 4.87 27.69
N ARG A 290 -1.62 4.84 28.42
CA ARG A 290 -0.47 3.95 28.17
C ARG A 290 -0.81 2.45 28.06
N SER A 291 -1.93 2.02 28.66
CA SER A 291 -2.39 0.62 28.61
C SER A 291 -2.93 0.16 27.26
N GLU A 292 -3.35 1.06 26.36
CA GLU A 292 -3.88 0.71 25.03
C GLU A 292 -2.83 0.77 23.92
N ASN A 293 -1.73 1.49 24.14
CA ASN A 293 -0.63 1.59 23.16
C ASN A 293 0.11 0.26 22.91
N GLU A 294 0.10 -0.68 23.85
CA GLU A 294 0.73 -2.00 23.67
C GLU A 294 -0.12 -2.96 22.80
N CYS A 295 -1.42 -2.75 22.69
CA CYS A 295 -2.30 -3.59 21.87
C CYS A 295 -2.30 -3.24 20.37
N MET A 296 -1.99 -2.00 19.99
CA MET A 296 -1.95 -1.59 18.58
C MET A 296 -0.63 -1.94 17.87
N ASN A 297 0.41 -2.31 18.61
CA ASN A 297 1.74 -2.66 18.10
C ASN A 297 1.98 -4.19 17.96
N LYS A 298 0.97 -5.02 18.19
CA LYS A 298 0.98 -6.47 17.94
C LYS A 298 0.21 -6.80 16.65
#